data_af041e735a70c151c0bc832889889068
#
_entry.id   af041e735a70c151c0bc832889889068
#
_cell.length_a   1.000
_cell.length_b   1.000
_cell.length_c   1.000
_cell.angle_alpha   90.00
_cell.angle_beta   90.00
_cell.angle_gamma   90.00
#
_symmetry.space_group_name_H-M   'P 1'
#
loop_
_entity.id
_entity.type
_entity.pdbx_description
1 polymer ?
#
loop_
_entity_poly.entity_id
_entity_poly.type
_entity_poly.pdbx_seq_one_letter_code
_entity_poly.pdbx_strand_id
1 'polypeptide(L)'
;MISKHTIHALALAALTTSAAAGASTLVYCSEGSPENFNPQLYTSGTSVDASAVPVYNRLVDFKTGTTELVPSLAERWEVSDDGKTYTFHLRKGVKFQSNKYFKPTRDFNADDVIFSFMRQKDPKHPYHNVSNGNYSNFESLEFGKLITAIDKVDDHTVRFTLAHPEAPFVADLGWYFASILSAEYADAMLKAGTPERVDMDPIGTGPFKLAQYQKDSRILFTAFDQYWQGKPKLDRLVFSITPDASVRYAKLEKNECQVMPFPNPADLPRMKQNPDLTLMSKSGLNTGFLAFNTQKPPLDNIKVRQALAMAINKPAIINAVFQGTGTAAKNLLPPGVWSADQGLKDYDYAPEQAKALLKAAGMPDGFSIDLWAMPVQRPYNPNAKRMAEMIQADWAKIGVKAHIVTYEWGEYLKRVKGGEHQAALMGWTTATGDPDNFFGPLFTCQSANGGSNSAKWCYAPFDKLISEAKATSDRPKREALYREAQQMMHDQMPAVMIAHSTIFEPVRKNVTGYEVDPFGKHIFYQVDLKK
;
A
#
# COMPACT_ATOMS: atom_id res chain seq x y z
N MET A 1 51.35 -69.41 -42.06
CA MET A 1 49.87 -69.49 -41.85
C MET A 1 49.49 -68.28 -41.03
N ILE A 2 48.64 -67.48 -41.58
CA ILE A 2 48.43 -66.11 -41.24
C ILE A 2 47.42 -65.97 -40.10
N SER A 3 47.80 -65.29 -38.97
CA SER A 3 46.97 -64.92 -37.87
C SER A 3 46.28 -63.55 -38.10
N LYS A 4 44.99 -63.50 -38.09
CA LYS A 4 44.18 -62.24 -38.19
C LYS A 4 43.98 -61.67 -36.78
N HIS A 5 44.52 -60.46 -36.54
CA HIS A 5 44.18 -59.67 -35.35
C HIS A 5 42.96 -58.83 -35.60
N THR A 6 41.97 -59.05 -34.78
CA THR A 6 40.74 -58.26 -34.76
C THR A 6 40.85 -57.10 -33.76
N ILE A 7 40.90 -55.87 -34.23
CA ILE A 7 40.89 -54.64 -33.42
C ILE A 7 39.47 -54.33 -33.05
N HIS A 8 39.14 -54.34 -31.75
CA HIS A 8 37.87 -53.85 -31.23
C HIS A 8 38.04 -52.35 -30.89
N ALA A 9 37.36 -51.48 -31.67
CA ALA A 9 37.24 -50.08 -31.35
C ALA A 9 36.10 -49.89 -30.30
N LEU A 10 36.48 -49.54 -29.07
CA LEU A 10 35.51 -49.07 -28.07
C LEU A 10 35.09 -47.64 -28.42
N ALA A 11 33.83 -47.48 -28.85
CA ALA A 11 33.21 -46.15 -28.97
C ALA A 11 32.77 -45.70 -27.57
N LEU A 12 33.45 -44.70 -27.01
CA LEU A 12 33.05 -44.03 -25.76
C LEU A 12 31.92 -43.08 -26.08
N ALA A 13 30.67 -43.48 -25.79
CA ALA A 13 29.49 -42.60 -25.86
C ALA A 13 29.51 -41.65 -24.65
N ALA A 14 29.92 -40.39 -24.88
CA ALA A 14 29.77 -39.32 -23.90
C ALA A 14 28.27 -39.02 -23.68
N LEU A 15 27.69 -39.56 -22.63
CA LEU A 15 26.39 -39.13 -22.12
C LEU A 15 26.50 -37.69 -21.57
N THR A 16 26.17 -36.71 -22.36
CA THR A 16 25.90 -35.35 -21.88
C THR A 16 24.64 -35.40 -21.06
N THR A 17 24.76 -35.56 -19.75
CA THR A 17 23.66 -35.29 -18.82
C THR A 17 23.37 -33.80 -18.87
N SER A 18 22.36 -33.41 -19.66
CA SER A 18 21.71 -32.12 -19.52
C SER A 18 21.10 -32.07 -18.11
N ALA A 19 21.79 -31.42 -17.18
CA ALA A 19 21.22 -31.08 -15.91
C ALA A 19 19.96 -30.23 -16.20
N ALA A 20 18.79 -30.80 -16.04
CA ALA A 20 17.54 -30.06 -16.07
C ALA A 20 17.69 -28.96 -14.99
N ALA A 21 17.90 -27.72 -15.41
CA ALA A 21 17.92 -26.59 -14.49
C ALA A 21 16.56 -26.58 -13.79
N GLY A 22 16.54 -26.92 -12.50
CA GLY A 22 15.33 -26.87 -11.70
C GLY A 22 14.72 -25.48 -11.81
N ALA A 23 13.39 -25.39 -11.93
CA ALA A 23 12.67 -24.12 -12.04
C ALA A 23 13.05 -23.18 -10.89
N SER A 24 13.49 -21.96 -11.23
CA SER A 24 13.87 -20.93 -10.25
C SER A 24 12.62 -20.49 -9.48
N THR A 25 12.54 -20.86 -8.19
CA THR A 25 11.38 -20.59 -7.34
C THR A 25 11.80 -19.77 -6.14
N LEU A 26 11.20 -18.57 -5.99
CA LEU A 26 11.34 -17.75 -4.79
C LEU A 26 10.10 -17.93 -3.92
N VAL A 27 10.31 -18.10 -2.62
CA VAL A 27 9.27 -18.13 -1.61
C VAL A 27 9.34 -16.84 -0.78
N TYR A 28 8.29 -16.05 -0.82
CA TYR A 28 8.06 -14.90 0.03
C TYR A 28 7.16 -15.29 1.20
N CYS A 29 7.60 -15.08 2.43
CA CYS A 29 6.78 -15.32 3.61
C CYS A 29 5.84 -14.14 3.85
N SER A 30 4.65 -14.15 3.23
CA SER A 30 3.63 -13.11 3.37
C SER A 30 2.97 -13.13 4.76
N GLU A 31 2.58 -11.97 5.25
CA GLU A 31 1.94 -11.80 6.57
C GLU A 31 0.42 -12.09 6.57
N GLY A 32 -0.20 -12.27 5.42
CA GLY A 32 -1.64 -12.54 5.36
C GLY A 32 -2.17 -12.89 3.97
N SER A 33 -3.41 -13.34 3.95
CA SER A 33 -4.18 -13.57 2.71
C SER A 33 -4.66 -12.24 2.11
N PRO A 34 -4.70 -12.10 0.77
CA PRO A 34 -5.43 -11.02 0.13
C PRO A 34 -6.94 -11.19 0.33
N GLU A 35 -7.68 -10.09 0.35
CA GLU A 35 -9.14 -10.10 0.36
C GLU A 35 -9.70 -10.61 -0.97
N ASN A 36 -9.11 -10.20 -2.09
CA ASN A 36 -9.21 -10.77 -3.43
C ASN A 36 -8.03 -10.30 -4.30
N PHE A 37 -8.12 -10.46 -5.63
CA PHE A 37 -7.05 -10.10 -6.57
C PHE A 37 -7.37 -8.88 -7.43
N ASN A 38 -8.34 -8.04 -7.04
CA ASN A 38 -8.60 -6.77 -7.71
C ASN A 38 -8.10 -5.58 -6.85
N PRO A 39 -7.02 -4.90 -7.26
CA PRO A 39 -6.44 -3.80 -6.49
C PRO A 39 -7.28 -2.51 -6.52
N GLN A 40 -8.35 -2.44 -7.30
CA GLN A 40 -9.28 -1.31 -7.32
C GLN A 40 -10.20 -1.30 -6.09
N LEU A 41 -10.45 -2.47 -5.49
CA LEU A 41 -11.45 -2.67 -4.44
C LEU A 41 -10.88 -2.64 -3.02
N TYR A 42 -9.58 -2.91 -2.84
CA TYR A 42 -8.96 -3.11 -1.52
C TYR A 42 -7.71 -2.26 -1.33
N THR A 43 -7.47 -1.86 -0.08
CA THR A 43 -6.38 -0.95 0.29
C THR A 43 -5.29 -1.64 1.12
N SER A 44 -5.45 -2.93 1.46
CA SER A 44 -4.47 -3.65 2.28
C SER A 44 -3.19 -3.98 1.51
N GLY A 45 -2.03 -3.93 2.20
CA GLY A 45 -0.74 -4.30 1.61
C GLY A 45 -0.74 -5.73 1.06
N THR A 46 -1.40 -6.67 1.75
CA THR A 46 -1.52 -8.07 1.33
C THR A 46 -2.21 -8.23 -0.02
N SER A 47 -3.30 -7.46 -0.28
CA SER A 47 -3.98 -7.47 -1.58
C SER A 47 -3.18 -6.77 -2.66
N VAL A 48 -2.48 -5.68 -2.34
CA VAL A 48 -1.60 -4.97 -3.28
C VAL A 48 -0.45 -5.87 -3.73
N ASP A 49 0.25 -6.52 -2.79
CA ASP A 49 1.38 -7.42 -3.08
C ASP A 49 0.95 -8.67 -3.87
N ALA A 50 -0.25 -9.18 -3.61
CA ALA A 50 -0.76 -10.36 -4.31
C ALA A 50 -1.38 -10.06 -5.68
N SER A 51 -1.72 -8.81 -5.98
CA SER A 51 -2.44 -8.44 -7.21
C SER A 51 -1.74 -7.36 -8.03
N ALA A 52 -1.73 -6.11 -7.53
CA ALA A 52 -1.25 -4.94 -8.27
C ALA A 52 0.21 -5.04 -8.70
N VAL A 53 1.04 -5.70 -7.89
CA VAL A 53 2.49 -5.84 -8.14
C VAL A 53 2.80 -6.98 -9.12
N PRO A 54 2.32 -8.23 -8.92
CA PRO A 54 2.66 -9.33 -9.82
C PRO A 54 1.80 -9.39 -11.08
N VAL A 55 0.51 -9.03 -11.01
CA VAL A 55 -0.46 -9.34 -12.07
C VAL A 55 -0.74 -8.18 -13.00
N TYR A 56 -0.74 -6.95 -12.49
CA TYR A 56 -1.19 -5.77 -13.24
C TYR A 56 -0.06 -4.77 -13.51
N ASN A 57 -0.30 -3.89 -14.49
CA ASN A 57 0.43 -2.63 -14.65
C ASN A 57 -0.57 -1.47 -14.69
N ARG A 58 -0.04 -0.25 -14.64
CA ARG A 58 -0.75 1.04 -14.68
C ARG A 58 -0.28 1.85 -15.88
N LEU A 59 -0.89 3.00 -16.15
CA LEU A 59 -0.43 3.91 -17.21
C LEU A 59 0.98 4.43 -16.92
N VAL A 60 1.24 4.77 -15.67
CA VAL A 60 2.54 5.19 -15.12
C VAL A 60 2.87 4.34 -13.91
N ASP A 61 4.13 4.29 -13.51
CA ASP A 61 4.58 3.59 -12.31
C ASP A 61 5.72 4.37 -11.64
N PHE A 62 6.17 3.91 -10.49
CA PHE A 62 7.36 4.44 -9.84
C PHE A 62 8.54 3.52 -10.11
N LYS A 63 9.70 4.11 -10.39
CA LYS A 63 10.95 3.35 -10.52
C LYS A 63 11.22 2.60 -9.23
N THR A 64 11.45 1.29 -9.33
CA THR A 64 11.65 0.40 -8.18
C THR A 64 12.61 1.02 -7.16
N GLY A 65 12.21 0.97 -5.90
CA GLY A 65 13.00 1.50 -4.80
C GLY A 65 13.06 3.03 -4.71
N THR A 66 12.32 3.79 -5.51
CA THR A 66 12.33 5.25 -5.52
C THR A 66 10.91 5.83 -5.55
N THR A 67 10.82 7.18 -5.49
CA THR A 67 9.57 7.94 -5.70
C THR A 67 9.52 8.61 -7.08
N GLU A 68 10.46 8.27 -7.97
CA GLU A 68 10.53 8.79 -9.32
C GLU A 68 9.43 8.19 -10.19
N LEU A 69 8.56 9.02 -10.74
CA LEU A 69 7.49 8.60 -11.65
C LEU A 69 8.08 8.28 -13.03
N VAL A 70 7.71 7.13 -13.58
CA VAL A 70 8.20 6.64 -14.88
C VAL A 70 7.06 6.16 -15.77
N PRO A 71 7.23 6.21 -17.11
CA PRO A 71 6.32 5.58 -18.06
C PRO A 71 6.14 4.07 -17.79
N SER A 72 4.89 3.57 -17.95
CA SER A 72 4.57 2.14 -17.86
C SER A 72 3.75 1.71 -19.08
N LEU A 73 2.44 1.46 -18.97
CA LEU A 73 1.60 1.16 -20.15
C LEU A 73 1.41 2.37 -21.06
N ALA A 74 1.55 3.59 -20.55
CA ALA A 74 1.75 4.78 -21.38
C ALA A 74 3.26 5.00 -21.60
N GLU A 75 3.66 5.23 -22.85
CA GLU A 75 5.05 5.57 -23.21
C GLU A 75 5.39 7.01 -22.88
N ARG A 76 4.38 7.89 -22.99
CA ARG A 76 4.44 9.32 -22.70
C ARG A 76 3.05 9.88 -22.49
N TRP A 77 2.98 11.07 -21.95
CA TRP A 77 1.73 11.84 -21.81
C TRP A 77 1.98 13.32 -22.05
N GLU A 78 0.92 14.02 -22.39
CA GLU A 78 0.89 15.46 -22.64
C GLU A 78 -0.18 16.08 -21.75
N VAL A 79 0.08 17.28 -21.25
CA VAL A 79 -0.84 18.04 -20.41
C VAL A 79 -1.12 19.37 -21.10
N SER A 80 -2.40 19.74 -21.21
CA SER A 80 -2.78 21.04 -21.76
C SER A 80 -2.33 22.19 -20.86
N ASP A 81 -2.19 23.38 -21.43
CA ASP A 81 -1.72 24.59 -20.71
C ASP A 81 -2.62 24.96 -19.53
N ASP A 82 -3.92 24.66 -19.61
CA ASP A 82 -4.88 24.87 -18.53
C ASP A 82 -4.87 23.77 -17.45
N GLY A 83 -4.01 22.75 -17.62
CA GLY A 83 -3.86 21.64 -16.67
C GLY A 83 -5.06 20.71 -16.54
N LYS A 84 -6.02 20.75 -17.50
CA LYS A 84 -7.27 19.98 -17.41
C LYS A 84 -7.35 18.80 -18.35
N THR A 85 -6.52 18.76 -19.38
CA THR A 85 -6.55 17.69 -20.38
C THR A 85 -5.23 16.93 -20.37
N TYR A 86 -5.32 15.61 -20.20
CA TYR A 86 -4.19 14.70 -20.15
C TYR A 86 -4.34 13.68 -21.28
N THR A 87 -3.40 13.67 -22.24
CA THR A 87 -3.39 12.73 -23.36
C THR A 87 -2.28 11.72 -23.17
N PHE A 88 -2.64 10.44 -22.99
CA PHE A 88 -1.71 9.33 -22.80
C PHE A 88 -1.55 8.55 -24.10
N HIS A 89 -0.30 8.36 -24.53
CA HIS A 89 0.07 7.53 -25.68
C HIS A 89 0.44 6.14 -25.18
N LEU A 90 -0.36 5.14 -25.55
CA LEU A 90 -0.29 3.79 -25.00
C LEU A 90 0.75 2.95 -25.74
N ARG A 91 1.44 2.10 -25.01
CA ARG A 91 2.39 1.12 -25.54
C ARG A 91 1.70 0.09 -26.41
N LYS A 92 2.31 -0.20 -27.57
CA LYS A 92 1.81 -1.21 -28.52
C LYS A 92 2.41 -2.58 -28.22
N GLY A 93 1.71 -3.64 -28.58
CA GLY A 93 2.20 -5.02 -28.48
C GLY A 93 2.24 -5.60 -27.07
N VAL A 94 1.64 -4.94 -26.08
CA VAL A 94 1.55 -5.44 -24.71
C VAL A 94 0.52 -6.55 -24.62
N LYS A 95 0.95 -7.75 -24.23
CA LYS A 95 0.09 -8.93 -24.10
C LYS A 95 -0.58 -8.98 -22.74
N PHE A 96 -1.82 -9.44 -22.71
CA PHE A 96 -2.45 -9.91 -21.48
C PHE A 96 -2.06 -11.35 -21.17
N GLN A 97 -2.04 -11.69 -19.90
CA GLN A 97 -1.93 -13.06 -19.40
C GLN A 97 -3.14 -13.89 -19.86
N SER A 98 -3.05 -15.20 -19.72
CA SER A 98 -4.18 -16.12 -19.89
C SER A 98 -4.39 -16.94 -18.63
N ASN A 99 -5.63 -17.36 -18.39
CA ASN A 99 -5.97 -18.32 -17.35
C ASN A 99 -6.77 -19.50 -17.93
N LYS A 100 -7.28 -20.39 -17.07
CA LYS A 100 -8.06 -21.57 -17.51
C LYS A 100 -9.44 -21.23 -18.08
N TYR A 101 -9.93 -19.99 -17.86
CA TYR A 101 -11.24 -19.54 -18.32
C TYR A 101 -11.18 -18.72 -19.59
N PHE A 102 -10.03 -18.09 -19.86
CA PHE A 102 -9.92 -17.15 -20.96
C PHE A 102 -8.49 -17.06 -21.53
N LYS A 103 -8.42 -16.98 -22.85
CA LYS A 103 -7.21 -16.67 -23.60
C LYS A 103 -7.47 -15.40 -24.42
N PRO A 104 -6.72 -14.31 -24.18
CA PRO A 104 -6.88 -13.05 -24.92
C PRO A 104 -6.69 -13.23 -26.42
N THR A 105 -7.49 -12.52 -27.22
CA THR A 105 -7.43 -12.52 -28.68
C THR A 105 -6.79 -11.26 -29.24
N ARG A 106 -6.66 -10.22 -28.42
CA ARG A 106 -6.00 -8.95 -28.75
C ARG A 106 -4.99 -8.52 -27.69
N ASP A 107 -4.17 -7.56 -28.06
CA ASP A 107 -3.25 -6.88 -27.16
C ASP A 107 -3.97 -5.78 -26.35
N PHE A 108 -3.29 -5.26 -25.32
CA PHE A 108 -3.71 -4.08 -24.56
C PHE A 108 -3.96 -2.89 -25.48
N ASN A 109 -5.06 -2.18 -25.23
CA ASN A 109 -5.41 -0.96 -25.95
C ASN A 109 -6.23 0.02 -25.07
N ALA A 110 -6.75 1.08 -25.69
CA ALA A 110 -7.52 2.13 -25.04
C ALA A 110 -8.82 1.65 -24.38
N ASP A 111 -9.44 0.59 -24.89
CA ASP A 111 -10.69 0.04 -24.34
C ASP A 111 -10.45 -0.51 -22.92
N ASP A 112 -9.27 -1.08 -22.64
CA ASP A 112 -8.92 -1.61 -21.32
C ASP A 112 -8.75 -0.49 -20.29
N VAL A 113 -8.19 0.64 -20.72
CA VAL A 113 -8.07 1.84 -19.86
C VAL A 113 -9.48 2.37 -19.53
N ILE A 114 -10.31 2.57 -20.54
CA ILE A 114 -11.68 3.08 -20.36
C ILE A 114 -12.47 2.15 -19.44
N PHE A 115 -12.45 0.85 -19.69
CA PHE A 115 -13.11 -0.15 -18.83
C PHE A 115 -12.67 -0.02 -17.38
N SER A 116 -11.36 0.06 -17.13
CA SER A 116 -10.79 0.06 -15.78
C SER A 116 -11.20 1.28 -14.96
N PHE A 117 -11.33 2.43 -15.60
CA PHE A 117 -11.78 3.66 -14.93
C PHE A 117 -13.29 3.79 -14.87
N MET A 118 -14.01 3.43 -15.95
CA MET A 118 -15.48 3.52 -15.98
C MET A 118 -16.14 2.54 -15.03
N ARG A 119 -15.55 1.36 -14.80
CA ARG A 119 -16.00 0.45 -13.74
C ARG A 119 -16.05 1.12 -12.36
N GLN A 120 -15.07 1.98 -12.05
CA GLN A 120 -15.01 2.70 -10.77
C GLN A 120 -15.91 3.93 -10.77
N LYS A 121 -16.00 4.63 -11.92
CA LYS A 121 -16.66 5.93 -12.06
C LYS A 121 -18.17 5.87 -12.21
N ASP A 122 -18.66 4.94 -13.05
CA ASP A 122 -20.08 4.91 -13.44
C ASP A 122 -20.87 3.87 -12.63
N PRO A 123 -21.78 4.28 -11.72
CA PRO A 123 -22.62 3.35 -10.96
C PRO A 123 -23.51 2.45 -11.83
N LYS A 124 -23.73 2.80 -13.10
CA LYS A 124 -24.49 1.99 -14.06
C LYS A 124 -23.64 1.01 -14.84
N HIS A 125 -22.31 1.10 -14.72
CA HIS A 125 -21.42 0.17 -15.39
C HIS A 125 -21.66 -1.27 -14.90
N PRO A 126 -21.79 -2.27 -15.77
CA PRO A 126 -22.12 -3.65 -15.38
C PRO A 126 -21.22 -4.25 -14.30
N TYR A 127 -19.98 -3.80 -14.25
CA TYR A 127 -18.99 -4.25 -13.27
C TYR A 127 -18.91 -3.42 -12.01
N HIS A 128 -19.61 -2.28 -11.91
CA HIS A 128 -19.46 -1.36 -10.78
C HIS A 128 -19.74 -2.04 -9.43
N ASN A 129 -20.81 -2.83 -9.36
CA ASN A 129 -21.25 -3.50 -8.13
C ASN A 129 -20.74 -4.95 -8.00
N VAL A 130 -19.94 -5.45 -8.95
CA VAL A 130 -19.32 -6.76 -8.82
C VAL A 130 -18.33 -6.74 -7.66
N SER A 131 -18.35 -7.78 -6.80
CA SER A 131 -17.52 -7.87 -5.59
C SER A 131 -17.71 -6.70 -4.61
N ASN A 132 -18.94 -6.18 -4.49
CA ASN A 132 -19.39 -5.12 -3.58
C ASN A 132 -19.07 -3.67 -4.00
N GLY A 133 -18.34 -3.43 -5.09
CA GLY A 133 -18.21 -2.10 -5.71
C GLY A 133 -17.73 -0.96 -4.80
N ASN A 134 -16.78 -1.22 -3.90
CA ASN A 134 -16.25 -0.22 -2.97
C ASN A 134 -14.88 0.28 -3.45
N TYR A 135 -14.83 1.44 -4.05
CA TYR A 135 -13.62 2.02 -4.66
C TYR A 135 -13.00 3.11 -3.78
N SER A 136 -12.63 2.78 -2.54
CA SER A 136 -12.21 3.74 -1.51
C SER A 136 -11.12 4.71 -1.94
N ASN A 137 -10.12 4.28 -2.72
CA ASN A 137 -9.05 5.16 -3.18
C ASN A 137 -9.53 6.12 -4.27
N PHE A 138 -10.31 5.62 -5.24
CA PHE A 138 -10.93 6.41 -6.30
C PHE A 138 -11.89 7.47 -5.73
N GLU A 139 -12.68 7.08 -4.72
CA GLU A 139 -13.62 7.96 -4.02
C GLU A 139 -12.90 9.03 -3.18
N SER A 140 -11.83 8.66 -2.46
CA SER A 140 -11.09 9.60 -1.61
C SER A 140 -10.33 10.67 -2.41
N LEU A 141 -9.98 10.39 -3.65
CA LEU A 141 -9.40 11.34 -4.60
C LEU A 141 -10.47 12.15 -5.36
N GLU A 142 -11.75 11.91 -5.10
CA GLU A 142 -12.87 12.52 -5.82
C GLU A 142 -12.83 12.31 -7.35
N PHE A 143 -12.16 11.27 -7.83
CA PHE A 143 -11.97 11.01 -9.25
C PHE A 143 -13.28 10.87 -10.01
N GLY A 144 -14.35 10.44 -9.36
CA GLY A 144 -15.70 10.40 -9.94
C GLY A 144 -16.21 11.77 -10.38
N LYS A 145 -15.89 12.83 -9.64
CA LYS A 145 -16.22 14.22 -9.95
C LYS A 145 -15.12 14.91 -10.76
N LEU A 146 -13.86 14.62 -10.43
CA LEU A 146 -12.69 15.22 -11.07
C LEU A 146 -12.61 14.87 -12.56
N ILE A 147 -12.72 13.59 -12.90
CA ILE A 147 -12.65 13.13 -14.30
C ILE A 147 -14.02 13.33 -14.94
N THR A 148 -14.13 14.31 -15.85
CA THR A 148 -15.38 14.61 -16.55
C THR A 148 -15.58 13.73 -17.80
N ALA A 149 -14.48 13.38 -18.49
CA ALA A 149 -14.50 12.49 -19.65
C ALA A 149 -13.24 11.63 -19.72
N ILE A 150 -13.39 10.45 -20.34
CA ILE A 150 -12.30 9.56 -20.76
C ILE A 150 -12.60 9.16 -22.19
N ASP A 151 -11.87 9.74 -23.14
CA ASP A 151 -12.12 9.58 -24.57
C ASP A 151 -11.10 8.62 -25.18
N LYS A 152 -11.58 7.68 -25.99
CA LYS A 152 -10.76 6.92 -26.91
C LYS A 152 -10.49 7.80 -28.13
N VAL A 153 -9.27 8.33 -28.25
CA VAL A 153 -8.84 9.08 -29.44
C VAL A 153 -8.57 8.12 -30.61
N ASP A 154 -7.83 7.05 -30.29
CA ASP A 154 -7.60 5.88 -31.14
C ASP A 154 -7.27 4.66 -30.25
N ASP A 155 -6.93 3.51 -30.85
CA ASP A 155 -6.63 2.28 -30.09
C ASP A 155 -5.43 2.42 -29.14
N HIS A 156 -4.56 3.40 -29.35
CA HIS A 156 -3.35 3.61 -28.54
C HIS A 156 -3.24 5.04 -27.99
N THR A 157 -4.35 5.77 -27.95
CA THR A 157 -4.38 7.12 -27.39
C THR A 157 -5.64 7.33 -26.59
N VAL A 158 -5.49 7.66 -25.31
CA VAL A 158 -6.59 7.95 -24.38
C VAL A 158 -6.44 9.36 -23.85
N ARG A 159 -7.54 10.09 -23.79
CA ARG A 159 -7.60 11.44 -23.23
C ARG A 159 -8.49 11.49 -21.99
N PHE A 160 -7.94 11.99 -20.91
CA PHE A 160 -8.67 12.34 -19.69
C PHE A 160 -8.94 13.83 -19.68
N THR A 161 -10.17 14.23 -19.40
CA THR A 161 -10.57 15.62 -19.19
C THR A 161 -11.00 15.78 -17.74
N LEU A 162 -10.45 16.79 -17.06
CA LEU A 162 -10.69 17.06 -15.65
C LEU A 162 -11.58 18.31 -15.49
N ALA A 163 -12.38 18.34 -14.42
CA ALA A 163 -13.21 19.48 -14.05
C ALA A 163 -12.36 20.73 -13.70
N HIS A 164 -11.20 20.51 -13.10
CA HIS A 164 -10.25 21.54 -12.69
C HIS A 164 -8.81 21.00 -12.79
N PRO A 165 -7.79 21.83 -12.78
CA PRO A 165 -6.39 21.38 -12.72
C PRO A 165 -6.15 20.56 -11.46
N GLU A 166 -5.39 19.45 -11.60
CA GLU A 166 -5.07 18.54 -10.51
C GLU A 166 -3.60 18.14 -10.60
N ALA A 167 -2.74 18.82 -9.85
CA ALA A 167 -1.29 18.62 -9.92
C ALA A 167 -0.84 17.18 -9.60
N PRO A 168 -1.41 16.45 -8.62
CA PRO A 168 -1.04 15.07 -8.33
C PRO A 168 -1.61 14.04 -9.32
N PHE A 169 -2.49 14.41 -10.26
CA PHE A 169 -3.25 13.47 -11.10
C PHE A 169 -2.41 12.37 -11.75
N VAL A 170 -1.27 12.73 -12.39
CA VAL A 170 -0.43 11.73 -13.06
C VAL A 170 0.24 10.80 -12.04
N ALA A 171 0.68 11.33 -10.89
CA ALA A 171 1.25 10.51 -9.83
C ALA A 171 0.20 9.55 -9.23
N ASP A 172 -1.05 10.00 -9.10
CA ASP A 172 -2.16 9.19 -8.60
C ASP A 172 -2.51 8.04 -9.56
N LEU A 173 -2.29 8.21 -10.88
CA LEU A 173 -2.39 7.11 -11.84
C LEU A 173 -1.29 6.04 -11.69
N GLY A 174 -0.24 6.30 -10.93
CA GLY A 174 0.75 5.31 -10.47
C GLY A 174 0.30 4.52 -9.24
N TRP A 175 -0.79 4.91 -8.59
CA TRP A 175 -1.33 4.20 -7.43
C TRP A 175 -2.11 2.94 -7.88
N TYR A 176 -2.11 1.90 -7.08
CA TYR A 176 -2.60 0.56 -7.46
C TYR A 176 -4.09 0.50 -7.83
N PHE A 177 -4.95 1.40 -7.34
CA PHE A 177 -6.35 1.46 -7.78
C PHE A 177 -6.48 1.78 -9.28
N ALA A 178 -5.47 2.41 -9.90
CA ALA A 178 -5.40 2.71 -11.32
C ALA A 178 -4.85 1.54 -12.17
N SER A 179 -4.77 0.33 -11.62
CA SER A 179 -4.40 -0.88 -12.35
C SER A 179 -5.32 -1.14 -13.53
N ILE A 180 -4.74 -1.50 -14.67
CA ILE A 180 -5.49 -1.73 -15.92
C ILE A 180 -5.91 -3.20 -16.01
N LEU A 181 -7.21 -3.41 -16.10
CA LEU A 181 -7.87 -4.69 -16.27
C LEU A 181 -8.19 -4.94 -17.74
N SER A 182 -8.35 -6.21 -18.15
CA SER A 182 -8.74 -6.57 -19.50
C SER A 182 -10.24 -6.42 -19.73
N ALA A 183 -10.64 -5.50 -20.61
CA ALA A 183 -12.03 -5.33 -21.01
C ALA A 183 -12.56 -6.57 -21.75
N GLU A 184 -11.72 -7.20 -22.59
CA GLU A 184 -12.08 -8.41 -23.34
C GLU A 184 -12.40 -9.59 -22.38
N TYR A 185 -11.58 -9.78 -21.34
CA TYR A 185 -11.83 -10.78 -20.31
C TYR A 185 -13.10 -10.49 -19.53
N ALA A 186 -13.31 -9.24 -19.16
CA ALA A 186 -14.52 -8.82 -18.48
C ALA A 186 -15.77 -9.10 -19.33
N ASP A 187 -15.77 -8.73 -20.59
CA ASP A 187 -16.89 -9.02 -21.51
C ASP A 187 -17.17 -10.52 -21.62
N ALA A 188 -16.13 -11.34 -21.69
CA ALA A 188 -16.28 -12.79 -21.75
C ALA A 188 -16.90 -13.37 -20.47
N MET A 189 -16.45 -12.90 -19.30
CA MET A 189 -16.96 -13.38 -18.01
C MET A 189 -18.39 -12.88 -17.74
N LEU A 190 -18.72 -11.67 -18.17
CA LEU A 190 -20.09 -11.15 -18.08
C LEU A 190 -21.05 -12.01 -18.92
N LYS A 191 -20.67 -12.31 -20.17
CA LYS A 191 -21.44 -13.19 -21.08
C LYS A 191 -21.58 -14.60 -20.54
N ALA A 192 -20.57 -15.10 -19.82
CA ALA A 192 -20.59 -16.41 -19.16
C ALA A 192 -21.40 -16.44 -17.86
N GLY A 193 -21.89 -15.29 -17.36
CA GLY A 193 -22.63 -15.19 -16.10
C GLY A 193 -21.75 -15.33 -14.84
N THR A 194 -20.44 -15.12 -14.97
CA THR A 194 -19.45 -15.25 -13.87
C THR A 194 -18.54 -14.02 -13.79
N PRO A 195 -19.09 -12.79 -13.66
CA PRO A 195 -18.30 -11.56 -13.71
C PRO A 195 -17.29 -11.43 -12.55
N GLU A 196 -17.55 -12.04 -11.39
CA GLU A 196 -16.67 -12.05 -10.22
C GLU A 196 -15.30 -12.71 -10.50
N ARG A 197 -15.18 -13.52 -11.55
CA ARG A 197 -13.90 -14.12 -11.93
C ARG A 197 -12.84 -13.10 -12.34
N VAL A 198 -13.24 -11.95 -12.84
CA VAL A 198 -12.30 -10.86 -13.15
C VAL A 198 -11.52 -10.44 -11.90
N ASP A 199 -12.16 -10.51 -10.73
CA ASP A 199 -11.60 -10.11 -9.45
C ASP A 199 -10.92 -11.26 -8.68
N MET A 200 -11.32 -12.51 -8.97
CA MET A 200 -10.84 -13.72 -8.25
C MET A 200 -9.79 -14.52 -9.03
N ASP A 201 -9.92 -14.56 -10.35
CA ASP A 201 -9.04 -15.29 -11.28
C ASP A 201 -8.43 -14.28 -12.30
N PRO A 202 -7.58 -13.34 -11.86
CA PRO A 202 -7.21 -12.16 -12.63
C PRO A 202 -6.42 -12.48 -13.89
N ILE A 203 -6.58 -11.62 -14.90
CA ILE A 203 -5.73 -11.51 -16.09
C ILE A 203 -5.24 -10.07 -16.16
N GLY A 204 -3.95 -9.87 -16.12
CA GLY A 204 -3.30 -8.57 -16.25
C GLY A 204 -2.18 -8.58 -17.27
N THR A 205 -1.44 -7.48 -17.31
CA THR A 205 -0.26 -7.29 -18.17
C THR A 205 1.05 -7.43 -17.40
N GLY A 206 1.00 -7.76 -16.11
CA GLY A 206 2.15 -7.82 -15.19
C GLY A 206 3.05 -9.04 -15.38
N PRO A 207 4.18 -9.08 -14.64
CA PRO A 207 5.24 -10.08 -14.86
C PRO A 207 4.89 -11.50 -14.44
N PHE A 208 3.91 -11.70 -13.56
CA PHE A 208 3.55 -13.02 -13.03
C PHE A 208 2.07 -13.28 -13.15
N LYS A 209 1.71 -14.52 -13.52
CA LYS A 209 0.34 -15.02 -13.64
C LYS A 209 -0.06 -15.74 -12.37
N LEU A 210 -1.25 -15.48 -11.86
CA LEU A 210 -1.84 -16.29 -10.79
C LEU A 210 -2.09 -17.71 -11.29
N ALA A 211 -1.45 -18.70 -10.67
CA ALA A 211 -1.60 -20.10 -11.00
C ALA A 211 -2.50 -20.86 -9.99
N GLN A 212 -2.35 -20.54 -8.70
CA GLN A 212 -3.13 -21.17 -7.63
C GLN A 212 -3.24 -20.25 -6.42
N TYR A 213 -4.40 -20.22 -5.80
CA TYR A 213 -4.59 -19.62 -4.48
C TYR A 213 -5.24 -20.63 -3.54
N GLN A 214 -4.65 -20.78 -2.36
CA GLN A 214 -5.21 -21.53 -1.24
C GLN A 214 -5.20 -20.59 -0.04
N LYS A 215 -6.39 -20.13 0.34
CA LYS A 215 -6.57 -19.16 1.43
C LYS A 215 -5.85 -19.62 2.69
N ASP A 216 -5.21 -18.68 3.40
CA ASP A 216 -4.48 -18.86 4.66
C ASP A 216 -3.31 -19.87 4.58
N SER A 217 -2.90 -20.24 3.36
CA SER A 217 -1.81 -21.19 3.11
C SER A 217 -0.81 -20.63 2.12
N ARG A 218 -1.18 -20.52 0.84
CA ARG A 218 -0.24 -20.08 -0.20
C ARG A 218 -0.90 -19.47 -1.43
N ILE A 219 -0.11 -18.65 -2.12
CA ILE A 219 -0.40 -18.20 -3.49
C ILE A 219 0.77 -18.64 -4.37
N LEU A 220 0.48 -19.26 -5.50
CA LEU A 220 1.47 -19.62 -6.51
C LEU A 220 1.28 -18.77 -7.74
N PHE A 221 2.36 -18.11 -8.15
CA PHE A 221 2.47 -17.43 -9.43
C PHE A 221 3.49 -18.11 -10.33
N THR A 222 3.28 -18.03 -11.65
CA THR A 222 4.24 -18.44 -12.68
C THR A 222 4.66 -17.24 -13.50
N ALA A 223 5.90 -17.23 -13.98
CA ALA A 223 6.39 -16.19 -14.86
C ALA A 223 5.50 -16.03 -16.09
N PHE A 224 5.31 -14.79 -16.52
CA PHE A 224 4.68 -14.48 -17.80
C PHE A 224 5.75 -14.27 -18.86
N ASP A 225 5.95 -15.27 -19.72
CA ASP A 225 7.03 -15.30 -20.71
C ASP A 225 6.94 -14.15 -21.73
N GLN A 226 5.72 -13.63 -21.98
CA GLN A 226 5.45 -12.55 -22.92
C GLN A 226 5.32 -11.18 -22.24
N TYR A 227 5.85 -11.05 -21.00
CA TYR A 227 5.84 -9.77 -20.31
C TYR A 227 6.58 -8.69 -21.12
N TRP A 228 5.97 -7.53 -21.26
CA TRP A 228 6.46 -6.48 -22.17
C TRP A 228 7.81 -5.87 -21.80
N GLN A 229 8.26 -5.98 -20.54
CA GLN A 229 9.61 -5.62 -20.12
C GLN A 229 10.59 -6.79 -20.15
N GLY A 230 10.20 -7.92 -20.71
CA GLY A 230 10.98 -9.17 -20.75
C GLY A 230 10.52 -10.18 -19.69
N LYS A 231 10.80 -11.46 -19.94
CA LYS A 231 10.47 -12.54 -19.03
C LYS A 231 11.15 -12.34 -17.65
N PRO A 232 10.42 -12.51 -16.52
CA PRO A 232 11.04 -12.58 -15.19
C PRO A 232 12.11 -13.67 -15.11
N LYS A 233 13.14 -13.45 -14.31
CA LYS A 233 14.20 -14.45 -14.08
C LYS A 233 13.71 -15.63 -13.23
N LEU A 234 12.76 -15.38 -12.34
CA LEU A 234 12.08 -16.41 -11.57
C LEU A 234 11.05 -17.11 -12.44
N ASP A 235 11.04 -18.43 -12.47
CA ASP A 235 9.97 -19.22 -13.12
C ASP A 235 8.71 -19.26 -12.26
N ARG A 236 8.88 -19.24 -10.93
CA ARG A 236 7.80 -19.30 -9.94
C ARG A 236 8.04 -18.34 -8.79
N LEU A 237 6.94 -17.73 -8.33
CA LEU A 237 6.90 -16.92 -7.13
C LEU A 237 5.81 -17.51 -6.21
N VAL A 238 6.17 -17.83 -4.98
CA VAL A 238 5.26 -18.40 -3.98
C VAL A 238 5.13 -17.45 -2.82
N PHE A 239 3.91 -17.09 -2.47
CA PHE A 239 3.61 -16.42 -1.20
C PHE A 239 3.22 -17.50 -0.19
N SER A 240 4.08 -17.75 0.80
CA SER A 240 3.79 -18.63 1.93
C SER A 240 3.12 -17.79 3.02
N ILE A 241 1.81 -17.94 3.18
CA ILE A 241 1.05 -17.12 4.13
C ILE A 241 1.39 -17.54 5.55
N THR A 242 1.99 -16.64 6.30
CA THR A 242 2.55 -16.90 7.64
C THR A 242 2.37 -15.65 8.51
N PRO A 243 1.23 -15.50 9.21
CA PRO A 243 0.90 -14.26 9.93
C PRO A 243 1.87 -13.90 11.07
N ASP A 244 2.38 -14.89 11.80
CA ASP A 244 3.29 -14.65 12.92
C ASP A 244 4.72 -14.34 12.45
N ALA A 245 5.28 -13.20 12.89
CA ALA A 245 6.61 -12.74 12.47
C ALA A 245 7.75 -13.64 12.95
N SER A 246 7.62 -14.26 14.12
CA SER A 246 8.64 -15.17 14.65
C SER A 246 8.68 -16.47 13.84
N VAL A 247 7.49 -16.95 13.40
CA VAL A 247 7.39 -18.11 12.49
C VAL A 247 7.95 -17.76 11.11
N ARG A 248 7.68 -16.53 10.58
CA ARG A 248 8.29 -16.07 9.33
C ARG A 248 9.82 -16.08 9.44
N TYR A 249 10.38 -15.57 10.55
CA TYR A 249 11.81 -15.57 10.76
C TYR A 249 12.39 -16.98 10.85
N ALA A 250 11.75 -17.89 11.58
CA ALA A 250 12.19 -19.29 11.66
C ALA A 250 12.20 -19.97 10.29
N LYS A 251 11.22 -19.71 9.42
CA LYS A 251 11.19 -20.18 8.03
C LYS A 251 12.33 -19.57 7.20
N LEU A 252 12.59 -18.28 7.36
CA LEU A 252 13.70 -17.61 6.66
C LEU A 252 15.05 -18.21 7.05
N GLU A 253 15.30 -18.47 8.36
CA GLU A 253 16.52 -19.12 8.84
C GLU A 253 16.73 -20.50 8.23
N LYS A 254 15.65 -21.28 8.10
CA LYS A 254 15.66 -22.63 7.49
C LYS A 254 15.67 -22.63 5.96
N ASN A 255 15.70 -21.45 5.33
CA ASN A 255 15.58 -21.30 3.88
C ASN A 255 14.24 -21.85 3.30
N GLU A 256 13.19 -21.91 4.09
CA GLU A 256 11.82 -22.26 3.66
C GLU A 256 11.15 -21.06 2.97
N CYS A 257 11.63 -19.83 3.20
CA CYS A 257 11.41 -18.65 2.38
C CYS A 257 12.68 -17.81 2.25
N GLN A 258 12.72 -16.93 1.26
CA GLN A 258 13.90 -16.15 0.92
C GLN A 258 13.78 -14.68 1.28
N VAL A 259 12.55 -14.18 1.41
CA VAL A 259 12.23 -12.79 1.78
C VAL A 259 11.08 -12.82 2.78
N MET A 260 11.14 -11.99 3.82
CA MET A 260 10.01 -11.78 4.72
C MET A 260 9.80 -10.30 5.02
N PRO A 261 8.56 -9.81 5.08
CA PRO A 261 8.22 -8.47 5.51
C PRO A 261 8.10 -8.39 7.03
N PHE A 262 8.14 -7.17 7.55
CA PHE A 262 7.75 -6.81 8.92
C PHE A 262 8.36 -7.70 10.00
N PRO A 263 9.71 -7.75 10.12
CA PRO A 263 10.37 -8.47 11.21
C PRO A 263 10.04 -7.83 12.57
N ASN A 264 10.04 -8.64 13.64
CA ASN A 264 9.97 -8.06 14.98
C ASN A 264 11.22 -7.21 15.23
N PRO A 265 11.10 -5.97 15.73
CA PRO A 265 12.25 -5.13 16.03
C PRO A 265 13.27 -5.80 16.97
N ALA A 266 12.80 -6.59 17.93
CA ALA A 266 13.65 -7.33 18.86
C ALA A 266 14.55 -8.37 18.17
N ASP A 267 14.17 -8.88 17.01
CA ASP A 267 14.95 -9.90 16.27
C ASP A 267 15.99 -9.27 15.32
N LEU A 268 15.94 -7.96 15.03
CA LEU A 268 16.85 -7.31 14.08
C LEU A 268 18.34 -7.47 14.41
N PRO A 269 18.79 -7.37 15.69
CA PRO A 269 20.20 -7.61 16.02
C PRO A 269 20.66 -9.02 15.66
N ARG A 270 19.80 -10.03 15.88
CA ARG A 270 20.09 -11.43 15.53
C ARG A 270 20.08 -11.63 14.01
N MET A 271 19.14 -11.02 13.29
CA MET A 271 19.10 -11.06 11.82
C MET A 271 20.34 -10.43 11.20
N LYS A 272 20.81 -9.30 11.75
CA LYS A 272 22.03 -8.61 11.29
C LYS A 272 23.30 -9.46 11.47
N GLN A 273 23.35 -10.30 12.50
CA GLN A 273 24.47 -11.19 12.78
C GLN A 273 24.41 -12.50 12.00
N ASN A 274 23.28 -12.85 11.41
CA ASN A 274 23.12 -14.10 10.68
C ASN A 274 23.92 -14.05 9.36
N PRO A 275 24.92 -14.95 9.16
CA PRO A 275 25.79 -14.93 7.98
C PRO A 275 25.05 -15.22 6.67
N ASP A 276 23.87 -15.83 6.73
CA ASP A 276 23.06 -16.22 5.56
C ASP A 276 22.07 -15.13 5.13
N LEU A 277 21.92 -14.07 5.91
CA LEU A 277 20.95 -13.02 5.67
C LEU A 277 21.63 -11.69 5.33
N THR A 278 20.93 -10.89 4.56
CA THR A 278 21.15 -9.46 4.40
C THR A 278 19.95 -8.76 5.02
N LEU A 279 20.17 -7.97 6.05
CA LEU A 279 19.13 -7.10 6.61
C LEU A 279 19.11 -5.81 5.82
N MET A 280 18.19 -5.73 4.86
CA MET A 280 17.98 -4.52 4.07
C MET A 280 17.14 -3.52 4.85
N SER A 281 17.35 -2.23 4.60
CA SER A 281 16.56 -1.18 5.24
C SER A 281 16.41 0.05 4.37
N LYS A 282 15.29 0.77 4.55
CA LYS A 282 14.98 2.03 3.89
C LYS A 282 14.14 2.92 4.80
N SER A 283 14.34 4.24 4.74
CA SER A 283 13.41 5.17 5.39
C SER A 283 12.02 4.99 4.79
N GLY A 284 11.05 4.66 5.61
CA GLY A 284 9.68 4.43 5.17
C GLY A 284 8.95 5.77 4.96
N LEU A 285 8.18 5.85 3.89
CA LEU A 285 7.25 6.95 3.66
C LEU A 285 5.92 6.64 4.36
N ASN A 286 5.99 6.47 5.68
CA ASN A 286 4.86 6.04 6.48
C ASN A 286 4.73 6.82 7.79
N THR A 287 3.50 6.83 8.33
CA THR A 287 3.17 7.46 9.60
C THR A 287 2.17 6.63 10.36
N GLY A 288 2.51 6.25 11.59
CA GLY A 288 1.58 5.67 12.56
C GLY A 288 0.95 6.77 13.39
N PHE A 289 -0.35 6.69 13.60
CA PHE A 289 -1.11 7.67 14.35
C PHE A 289 -2.26 7.06 15.15
N LEU A 290 -2.73 7.81 16.14
CA LEU A 290 -3.95 7.53 16.88
C LEU A 290 -5.03 8.52 16.42
N ALA A 291 -6.01 8.04 15.68
CA ALA A 291 -7.14 8.85 15.22
C ALA A 291 -8.19 9.01 16.32
N PHE A 292 -8.75 10.21 16.44
CA PHE A 292 -9.89 10.53 17.28
C PHE A 292 -11.14 10.71 16.42
N ASN A 293 -12.15 9.88 16.60
CA ASN A 293 -13.43 10.07 15.89
C ASN A 293 -14.12 11.35 16.39
N THR A 294 -13.93 12.43 15.64
CA THR A 294 -14.42 13.77 16.02
C THR A 294 -15.95 13.93 15.98
N GLN A 295 -16.67 12.91 15.48
CA GLN A 295 -18.13 12.87 15.49
C GLN A 295 -18.70 12.22 16.77
N LYS A 296 -17.83 11.69 17.64
CA LYS A 296 -18.27 11.01 18.89
C LYS A 296 -17.86 11.80 20.14
N PRO A 297 -18.83 12.19 20.99
CA PRO A 297 -18.49 12.75 22.28
C PRO A 297 -17.64 11.77 23.12
N PRO A 298 -16.71 12.29 23.93
CA PRO A 298 -16.34 13.70 24.07
C PRO A 298 -15.25 14.16 23.09
N LEU A 299 -14.93 13.38 22.06
CA LEU A 299 -13.87 13.66 21.10
C LEU A 299 -14.24 14.75 20.06
N ASP A 300 -15.46 15.20 20.03
CA ASP A 300 -15.92 16.40 19.30
C ASP A 300 -15.30 17.68 19.90
N ASN A 301 -14.94 17.67 21.20
CA ASN A 301 -14.30 18.78 21.88
C ASN A 301 -12.77 18.78 21.64
N ILE A 302 -12.25 19.83 21.03
CA ILE A 302 -10.83 20.00 20.72
C ILE A 302 -9.93 19.96 21.98
N LYS A 303 -10.38 20.53 23.12
CA LYS A 303 -9.61 20.54 24.37
C LYS A 303 -9.42 19.11 24.90
N VAL A 304 -10.42 18.25 24.70
CA VAL A 304 -10.32 16.83 25.08
C VAL A 304 -9.28 16.13 24.22
N ARG A 305 -9.29 16.35 22.89
CA ARG A 305 -8.30 15.74 21.99
C ARG A 305 -6.88 16.21 22.31
N GLN A 306 -6.69 17.51 22.55
CA GLN A 306 -5.40 18.08 22.96
C GLN A 306 -4.93 17.51 24.32
N ALA A 307 -5.83 17.38 25.29
CA ALA A 307 -5.51 16.76 26.59
C ALA A 307 -5.05 15.30 26.43
N LEU A 308 -5.78 14.52 25.63
CA LEU A 308 -5.40 13.13 25.35
C LEU A 308 -4.04 13.04 24.64
N ALA A 309 -3.73 13.96 23.73
CA ALA A 309 -2.44 14.04 23.04
C ALA A 309 -1.29 14.36 24.01
N MET A 310 -1.46 15.38 24.87
CA MET A 310 -0.45 15.78 25.87
C MET A 310 -0.21 14.73 26.94
N ALA A 311 -1.14 13.81 27.14
CA ALA A 311 -1.00 12.71 28.09
C ALA A 311 -0.24 11.50 27.54
N ILE A 312 0.10 11.44 26.25
CA ILE A 312 0.80 10.30 25.64
C ILE A 312 2.32 10.49 25.69
N ASN A 313 3.04 9.58 26.33
CA ASN A 313 4.49 9.56 26.37
C ASN A 313 5.07 8.92 25.10
N LYS A 314 5.12 9.70 23.99
CA LYS A 314 5.65 9.22 22.71
C LYS A 314 7.09 8.67 22.81
N PRO A 315 8.07 9.33 23.48
CA PRO A 315 9.41 8.77 23.62
C PRO A 315 9.43 7.36 24.25
N ALA A 316 8.62 7.13 25.29
CA ALA A 316 8.51 5.81 25.90
C ALA A 316 7.93 4.77 24.95
N ILE A 317 6.91 5.13 24.15
CA ILE A 317 6.33 4.27 23.11
C ILE A 317 7.36 3.94 22.05
N ILE A 318 8.11 4.92 21.52
CA ILE A 318 9.15 4.69 20.52
C ILE A 318 10.20 3.70 21.02
N ASN A 319 10.67 3.89 22.25
CA ASN A 319 11.64 2.97 22.84
C ASN A 319 11.10 1.54 23.02
N ALA A 320 9.87 1.40 23.54
CA ALA A 320 9.32 0.10 23.91
C ALA A 320 8.73 -0.68 22.73
N VAL A 321 8.20 0.02 21.72
CA VAL A 321 7.48 -0.59 20.58
C VAL A 321 8.35 -0.66 19.35
N PHE A 322 9.09 0.40 19.02
CA PHE A 322 9.89 0.47 17.80
C PHE A 322 11.34 0.01 17.98
N GLN A 323 11.91 0.07 19.20
CA GLN A 323 13.25 -0.47 19.51
C GLN A 323 14.33 -0.05 18.50
N GLY A 324 14.33 1.25 18.13
CA GLY A 324 15.29 1.81 17.16
C GLY A 324 14.85 1.76 15.69
N THR A 325 13.67 1.20 15.39
CA THR A 325 13.12 1.17 14.02
C THR A 325 12.21 2.33 13.69
N GLY A 326 12.00 3.27 14.61
CA GLY A 326 11.12 4.42 14.41
C GLY A 326 11.61 5.65 15.16
N THR A 327 11.09 6.79 14.73
CA THR A 327 11.27 8.10 15.34
C THR A 327 9.92 8.70 15.70
N ALA A 328 9.85 9.52 16.77
CA ALA A 328 8.61 10.19 17.14
C ALA A 328 8.16 11.13 16.01
N ALA A 329 6.91 10.97 15.58
CA ALA A 329 6.31 11.84 14.59
C ALA A 329 5.77 13.12 15.24
N LYS A 330 6.03 14.27 14.59
CA LYS A 330 5.50 15.58 15.00
C LYS A 330 4.33 15.99 14.12
N ASN A 331 4.32 15.53 12.88
CA ASN A 331 3.30 15.84 11.88
C ASN A 331 2.96 14.60 11.04
N LEU A 332 2.02 14.74 10.14
CA LEU A 332 1.54 13.65 9.28
C LEU A 332 2.58 13.22 8.25
N LEU A 333 3.37 14.16 7.71
CA LEU A 333 4.31 13.85 6.63
C LEU A 333 5.64 13.33 7.19
N PRO A 334 6.10 12.14 6.75
CA PRO A 334 7.43 11.66 7.11
C PRO A 334 8.54 12.55 6.53
N PRO A 335 9.74 12.59 7.15
CA PRO A 335 10.82 13.50 6.76
C PRO A 335 11.27 13.40 5.29
N GLY A 336 11.03 12.26 4.63
CA GLY A 336 11.35 12.06 3.21
C GLY A 336 10.35 12.67 2.23
N VAL A 337 9.20 13.16 2.70
CA VAL A 337 8.22 13.86 1.85
C VAL A 337 8.56 15.33 1.77
N TRP A 338 8.54 15.87 0.56
CA TRP A 338 9.13 17.16 0.23
C TRP A 338 8.54 18.39 0.94
N SER A 339 7.32 18.36 1.45
CA SER A 339 6.72 19.49 2.19
C SER A 339 6.67 19.25 3.69
N ALA A 340 7.32 18.18 4.20
CA ALA A 340 7.31 17.87 5.62
C ALA A 340 7.90 19.02 6.45
N ASP A 341 7.11 19.60 7.34
CA ASP A 341 7.55 20.70 8.20
C ASP A 341 8.40 20.17 9.37
N GLN A 342 9.72 20.30 9.24
CA GLN A 342 10.66 19.91 10.28
C GLN A 342 10.67 20.88 11.47
N GLY A 343 10.14 22.09 11.30
CA GLY A 343 10.08 23.15 12.32
C GLY A 343 8.87 23.02 13.25
N LEU A 344 7.86 22.24 12.89
CA LEU A 344 6.66 22.06 13.72
C LEU A 344 7.05 21.53 15.11
N LYS A 345 6.56 22.20 16.14
CA LYS A 345 6.76 21.76 17.54
C LYS A 345 5.62 20.84 17.94
N ASP A 346 5.97 19.67 18.47
CA ASP A 346 4.99 18.72 19.01
C ASP A 346 4.49 19.17 20.39
N TYR A 347 3.38 18.57 20.84
CA TYR A 347 2.95 18.71 22.23
C TYR A 347 3.90 17.97 23.15
N ASP A 348 4.32 18.64 24.23
CA ASP A 348 5.10 17.99 25.28
C ASP A 348 4.23 16.99 26.06
N TYR A 349 4.87 15.93 26.57
CA TYR A 349 4.23 15.03 27.53
C TYR A 349 4.00 15.78 28.86
N ALA A 350 2.77 16.19 29.10
CA ALA A 350 2.39 17.06 30.21
C ALA A 350 1.06 16.64 30.86
N PRO A 351 1.03 15.53 31.63
CA PRO A 351 -0.20 15.00 32.22
C PRO A 351 -0.96 15.99 33.11
N GLU A 352 -0.27 16.86 33.84
CA GLU A 352 -0.93 17.85 34.70
C GLU A 352 -1.63 18.95 33.90
N GLN A 353 -1.03 19.39 32.77
CA GLN A 353 -1.68 20.31 31.84
C GLN A 353 -2.87 19.63 31.13
N ALA A 354 -2.73 18.35 30.78
CA ALA A 354 -3.82 17.55 30.23
C ALA A 354 -5.02 17.48 31.18
N LYS A 355 -4.82 17.26 32.50
CA LYS A 355 -5.89 17.32 33.50
C LYS A 355 -6.56 18.70 33.55
N ALA A 356 -5.77 19.77 33.48
CA ALA A 356 -6.31 21.13 33.49
C ALA A 356 -7.20 21.38 32.23
N LEU A 357 -6.80 20.87 31.06
CA LEU A 357 -7.62 20.95 29.85
C LEU A 357 -8.91 20.13 29.95
N LEU A 358 -8.86 18.91 30.53
CA LEU A 358 -10.06 18.10 30.76
C LEU A 358 -11.02 18.80 31.72
N LYS A 359 -10.52 19.39 32.81
CA LYS A 359 -11.34 20.20 33.71
C LYS A 359 -11.98 21.40 32.98
N ALA A 360 -11.21 22.10 32.14
CA ALA A 360 -11.71 23.22 31.34
C ALA A 360 -12.71 22.77 30.24
N ALA A 361 -12.69 21.49 29.88
CA ALA A 361 -13.65 20.86 28.98
C ALA A 361 -14.91 20.31 29.70
N GLY A 362 -15.03 20.51 31.04
CA GLY A 362 -16.14 20.02 31.84
C GLY A 362 -16.03 18.56 32.30
N MET A 363 -14.82 17.98 32.27
CA MET A 363 -14.54 16.58 32.61
C MET A 363 -13.46 16.46 33.68
N PRO A 364 -13.67 17.02 34.88
CA PRO A 364 -12.65 17.03 35.93
C PRO A 364 -12.29 15.62 36.46
N ASP A 365 -13.24 14.68 36.38
CA ASP A 365 -13.08 13.29 36.85
C ASP A 365 -12.71 12.32 35.72
N GLY A 366 -12.44 12.83 34.51
CA GLY A 366 -12.17 12.02 33.33
C GLY A 366 -13.42 11.37 32.74
N PHE A 367 -13.23 10.31 31.95
CA PHE A 367 -14.28 9.56 31.25
C PHE A 367 -13.79 8.19 30.81
N SER A 368 -14.70 7.35 30.29
CA SER A 368 -14.35 6.06 29.67
C SER A 368 -14.36 6.19 28.14
N ILE A 369 -13.43 5.48 27.47
CA ILE A 369 -13.27 5.51 26.00
C ILE A 369 -12.79 4.16 25.46
N ASP A 370 -13.29 3.78 24.29
CA ASP A 370 -12.76 2.64 23.55
C ASP A 370 -11.54 3.04 22.73
N LEU A 371 -10.42 2.34 22.97
CA LEU A 371 -9.16 2.46 22.25
C LEU A 371 -8.97 1.22 21.38
N TRP A 372 -9.10 1.39 20.07
CA TRP A 372 -8.99 0.28 19.15
C TRP A 372 -7.54 0.03 18.73
N ALA A 373 -7.09 -1.23 18.87
CA ALA A 373 -5.74 -1.67 18.51
C ALA A 373 -5.79 -2.59 17.29
N MET A 374 -4.95 -2.31 16.30
CA MET A 374 -4.80 -3.14 15.10
C MET A 374 -4.31 -4.55 15.48
N PRO A 375 -4.83 -5.63 14.86
CA PRO A 375 -4.38 -6.99 15.13
C PRO A 375 -3.11 -7.37 14.36
N VAL A 376 -2.69 -6.55 13.39
CA VAL A 376 -1.59 -6.84 12.45
C VAL A 376 -0.39 -5.94 12.70
N GLN A 377 0.78 -6.45 12.37
CA GLN A 377 2.01 -5.66 12.33
C GLN A 377 2.06 -4.81 11.06
N ARG A 378 2.52 -3.58 11.19
CA ARG A 378 2.82 -2.67 10.07
C ARG A 378 4.13 -1.92 10.37
N PRO A 379 4.86 -1.42 9.37
CA PRO A 379 6.06 -0.62 9.62
C PRO A 379 5.81 0.52 10.59
N TYR A 380 4.70 1.23 10.39
CA TYR A 380 4.29 2.36 11.23
C TYR A 380 3.71 1.96 12.60
N ASN A 381 3.49 0.68 12.86
CA ASN A 381 3.08 0.14 14.17
C ASN A 381 3.43 -1.34 14.30
N PRO A 382 4.63 -1.68 14.78
CA PRO A 382 5.09 -3.06 14.88
C PRO A 382 4.43 -3.85 16.02
N ASN A 383 3.78 -3.18 16.98
CA ASN A 383 3.04 -3.83 18.07
C ASN A 383 1.93 -2.92 18.63
N ALA A 384 0.79 -2.91 17.94
CA ALA A 384 -0.34 -2.04 18.31
C ALA A 384 -0.95 -2.38 19.66
N LYS A 385 -0.95 -3.65 20.07
CA LYS A 385 -1.43 -4.04 21.40
C LYS A 385 -0.58 -3.40 22.50
N ARG A 386 0.74 -3.53 22.40
CA ARG A 386 1.67 -2.92 23.36
C ARG A 386 1.55 -1.40 23.39
N MET A 387 1.42 -0.78 22.22
CA MET A 387 1.20 0.67 22.11
C MET A 387 -0.09 1.09 22.79
N ALA A 388 -1.20 0.38 22.57
CA ALA A 388 -2.48 0.66 23.22
C ALA A 388 -2.42 0.49 24.74
N GLU A 389 -1.75 -0.54 25.26
CA GLU A 389 -1.53 -0.75 26.69
C GLU A 389 -0.76 0.42 27.33
N MET A 390 0.25 0.95 26.63
CA MET A 390 1.01 2.12 27.12
C MET A 390 0.16 3.39 27.11
N ILE A 391 -0.61 3.64 26.05
CA ILE A 391 -1.55 4.77 25.96
C ILE A 391 -2.62 4.66 27.06
N GLN A 392 -3.18 3.47 27.28
CA GLN A 392 -4.15 3.20 28.35
C GLN A 392 -3.57 3.58 29.73
N ALA A 393 -2.32 3.16 30.02
CA ALA A 393 -1.65 3.48 31.26
C ALA A 393 -1.37 5.00 31.41
N ASP A 394 -1.02 5.66 30.33
CA ASP A 394 -0.80 7.11 30.32
C ASP A 394 -2.12 7.89 30.52
N TRP A 395 -3.18 7.52 29.84
CA TRP A 395 -4.49 8.14 29.99
C TRP A 395 -5.12 7.92 31.38
N ALA A 396 -4.82 6.78 32.02
CA ALA A 396 -5.26 6.53 33.39
C ALA A 396 -4.73 7.58 34.38
N LYS A 397 -3.53 8.15 34.15
CA LYS A 397 -2.94 9.22 35.00
C LYS A 397 -3.76 10.51 34.97
N ILE A 398 -4.56 10.72 33.93
CA ILE A 398 -5.44 11.90 33.77
C ILE A 398 -6.92 11.58 34.00
N GLY A 399 -7.24 10.40 34.58
CA GLY A 399 -8.61 9.98 34.89
C GLY A 399 -9.36 9.35 33.74
N VAL A 400 -8.73 9.17 32.57
CA VAL A 400 -9.39 8.56 31.39
C VAL A 400 -9.19 7.04 31.41
N LYS A 401 -10.32 6.31 31.39
CA LYS A 401 -10.35 4.83 31.42
C LYS A 401 -10.52 4.29 30.00
N ALA A 402 -9.42 3.85 29.39
CA ALA A 402 -9.46 3.27 28.05
C ALA A 402 -9.77 1.76 28.11
N HIS A 403 -10.67 1.30 27.24
CA HIS A 403 -10.95 -0.12 26.99
C HIS A 403 -10.33 -0.51 25.65
N ILE A 404 -9.37 -1.45 25.67
CA ILE A 404 -8.69 -1.88 24.45
C ILE A 404 -9.59 -2.85 23.70
N VAL A 405 -9.90 -2.53 22.42
CA VAL A 405 -10.75 -3.31 21.52
C VAL A 405 -9.94 -3.71 20.29
N THR A 406 -10.13 -4.92 19.82
CA THR A 406 -9.53 -5.41 18.57
C THR A 406 -10.50 -6.33 17.83
N TYR A 407 -10.34 -6.41 16.50
CA TYR A 407 -11.12 -7.27 15.60
C TYR A 407 -10.16 -7.93 14.61
N GLU A 408 -10.61 -8.92 13.86
CA GLU A 408 -9.88 -9.40 12.68
C GLU A 408 -9.63 -8.21 11.70
N TRP A 409 -8.52 -8.24 10.95
CA TRP A 409 -8.03 -7.05 10.23
C TRP A 409 -9.04 -6.47 9.24
N GLY A 410 -9.65 -7.30 8.41
CA GLY A 410 -10.66 -6.82 7.45
C GLY A 410 -11.88 -6.22 8.14
N GLU A 411 -12.35 -6.85 9.21
CA GLU A 411 -13.46 -6.35 10.03
C GLU A 411 -13.07 -5.08 10.79
N TYR A 412 -11.82 -4.98 11.28
CA TYR A 412 -11.28 -3.77 11.89
C TYR A 412 -11.39 -2.57 10.95
N LEU A 413 -10.87 -2.73 9.72
CA LEU A 413 -10.90 -1.68 8.70
C LEU A 413 -12.34 -1.27 8.33
N LYS A 414 -13.22 -2.25 8.14
CA LYS A 414 -14.64 -2.01 7.82
C LYS A 414 -15.33 -1.20 8.91
N ARG A 415 -15.15 -1.56 10.17
CA ARG A 415 -15.75 -0.89 11.32
C ARG A 415 -15.16 0.50 11.56
N VAL A 416 -13.84 0.66 11.39
CA VAL A 416 -13.19 1.98 11.43
C VAL A 416 -13.75 2.88 10.34
N LYS A 417 -13.87 2.38 9.11
CA LYS A 417 -14.51 3.11 8.00
C LYS A 417 -15.97 3.47 8.32
N GLY A 418 -16.70 2.58 8.98
CA GLY A 418 -18.06 2.84 9.49
C GLY A 418 -18.14 3.84 10.63
N GLY A 419 -17.02 4.24 11.24
CA GLY A 419 -16.97 5.18 12.36
C GLY A 419 -17.47 4.61 13.68
N GLU A 420 -17.37 3.28 13.89
CA GLU A 420 -17.83 2.64 15.13
C GLU A 420 -16.93 2.97 16.32
N HIS A 421 -15.62 3.14 16.09
CA HIS A 421 -14.61 3.45 17.11
C HIS A 421 -14.78 4.87 17.70
N GLN A 422 -14.21 5.08 18.89
CA GLN A 422 -13.94 6.40 19.44
C GLN A 422 -12.50 6.81 19.14
N ALA A 423 -11.50 6.05 19.60
CA ALA A 423 -10.11 6.24 19.23
C ALA A 423 -9.57 4.97 18.57
N ALA A 424 -8.77 5.11 17.50
CA ALA A 424 -8.23 3.96 16.78
C ALA A 424 -6.77 4.17 16.39
N LEU A 425 -5.93 3.18 16.68
CA LEU A 425 -4.56 3.12 16.15
C LEU A 425 -4.62 2.77 14.68
N MET A 426 -4.09 3.65 13.85
CA MET A 426 -4.04 3.56 12.40
C MET A 426 -2.67 3.99 11.89
N GLY A 427 -2.51 3.99 10.60
CA GLY A 427 -1.33 4.53 9.94
C GLY A 427 -1.50 4.52 8.44
N TRP A 428 -0.55 5.12 7.78
CA TRP A 428 -0.53 5.25 6.33
C TRP A 428 0.87 5.09 5.78
N THR A 429 0.98 4.40 4.68
CA THR A 429 2.16 4.43 3.81
C THR A 429 1.73 5.08 2.51
N THR A 430 2.39 6.15 2.09
CA THR A 430 2.03 6.84 0.85
C THR A 430 2.23 5.92 -0.36
N ALA A 431 1.41 6.11 -1.36
CA ALA A 431 1.52 5.37 -2.63
C ALA A 431 2.12 6.20 -3.76
N THR A 432 2.31 7.51 -3.59
CA THR A 432 2.75 8.39 -4.67
C THR A 432 3.93 9.31 -4.33
N GLY A 433 4.30 9.44 -3.06
CA GLY A 433 5.31 10.39 -2.61
C GLY A 433 4.89 11.87 -2.71
N ASP A 434 3.71 12.17 -3.23
CA ASP A 434 3.12 13.51 -3.16
C ASP A 434 2.47 13.72 -1.78
N PRO A 435 2.62 14.90 -1.15
CA PRO A 435 1.98 15.20 0.13
C PRO A 435 0.47 15.02 0.13
N ASP A 436 -0.20 15.26 -1.00
CA ASP A 436 -1.64 15.08 -1.13
C ASP A 436 -2.07 13.67 -0.76
N ASN A 437 -1.26 12.66 -1.07
CA ASN A 437 -1.57 11.27 -0.75
C ASN A 437 -1.65 10.96 0.76
N PHE A 438 -1.19 11.87 1.62
CA PHE A 438 -1.43 11.83 3.07
C PHE A 438 -2.66 12.65 3.47
N PHE A 439 -2.83 13.85 2.91
CA PHE A 439 -3.90 14.75 3.35
C PHE A 439 -5.25 14.39 2.75
N GLY A 440 -5.32 14.22 1.45
CA GLY A 440 -6.56 13.95 0.71
C GLY A 440 -7.29 12.72 1.22
N PRO A 441 -6.70 11.52 1.16
CA PRO A 441 -7.35 10.28 1.59
C PRO A 441 -7.68 10.21 3.07
N LEU A 442 -6.90 10.90 3.95
CA LEU A 442 -6.95 10.66 5.38
C LEU A 442 -7.69 11.72 6.19
N PHE A 443 -7.77 12.99 5.72
CA PHE A 443 -8.22 14.07 6.60
C PHE A 443 -9.18 15.07 5.95
N THR A 444 -9.50 14.95 4.65
CA THR A 444 -10.52 15.80 4.02
C THR A 444 -11.94 15.42 4.43
N CYS A 445 -12.87 16.36 4.30
CA CYS A 445 -14.31 16.13 4.52
C CYS A 445 -14.85 15.02 3.61
N GLN A 446 -14.40 14.99 2.36
CA GLN A 446 -14.77 13.93 1.41
C GLN A 446 -14.35 12.55 1.91
N SER A 447 -13.11 12.42 2.38
CA SER A 447 -12.58 11.14 2.87
C SER A 447 -13.22 10.69 4.19
N ALA A 448 -13.83 11.60 4.97
CA ALA A 448 -14.63 11.26 6.14
C ALA A 448 -15.92 10.50 5.77
N ASN A 449 -16.49 10.77 4.59
CA ASN A 449 -17.77 10.20 4.15
C ASN A 449 -17.66 8.89 3.35
N GLY A 450 -16.49 8.52 2.87
CA GLY A 450 -16.34 7.32 2.05
C GLY A 450 -14.90 6.80 1.94
N GLY A 451 -13.91 7.65 2.30
CA GLY A 451 -12.50 7.34 2.22
C GLY A 451 -11.91 6.73 3.49
N SER A 452 -10.62 6.96 3.68
CA SER A 452 -9.80 6.39 4.76
C SER A 452 -9.66 7.30 5.99
N ASN A 453 -10.47 8.38 6.09
CA ASN A 453 -10.44 9.30 7.22
C ASN A 453 -11.01 8.65 8.49
N SER A 454 -10.14 8.01 9.24
CA SER A 454 -10.48 7.38 10.51
C SER A 454 -10.78 8.38 11.63
N ALA A 455 -10.37 9.64 11.51
CA ALA A 455 -10.74 10.68 12.46
C ALA A 455 -12.18 11.18 12.25
N LYS A 456 -12.82 10.86 11.13
CA LYS A 456 -14.13 11.42 10.73
C LYS A 456 -14.17 12.94 10.82
N TRP A 457 -13.00 13.56 10.78
CA TRP A 457 -12.80 14.99 10.87
C TRP A 457 -13.14 15.66 9.54
N CYS A 458 -13.91 16.72 9.62
CA CYS A 458 -14.25 17.56 8.48
C CYS A 458 -14.10 19.02 8.88
N TYR A 459 -13.15 19.72 8.28
CA TYR A 459 -12.85 21.11 8.60
C TYR A 459 -12.62 21.92 7.32
N ALA A 460 -13.59 22.73 6.94
CA ALA A 460 -13.60 23.45 5.67
C ALA A 460 -12.34 24.31 5.39
N PRO A 461 -11.73 25.01 6.38
CA PRO A 461 -10.48 25.73 6.13
C PRO A 461 -9.33 24.81 5.71
N PHE A 462 -9.24 23.59 6.27
CA PHE A 462 -8.24 22.59 5.87
C PHE A 462 -8.50 22.10 4.44
N ASP A 463 -9.74 21.73 4.11
CA ASP A 463 -10.12 21.30 2.76
C ASP A 463 -9.79 22.35 1.71
N LYS A 464 -9.95 23.63 2.04
CA LYS A 464 -9.58 24.74 1.16
C LYS A 464 -8.09 24.73 0.85
N LEU A 465 -7.22 24.59 1.86
CA LEU A 465 -5.76 24.52 1.67
C LEU A 465 -5.38 23.34 0.76
N ILE A 466 -5.95 22.17 1.01
CA ILE A 466 -5.66 20.98 0.21
C ILE A 466 -6.13 21.15 -1.24
N SER A 467 -7.34 21.68 -1.43
CA SER A 467 -7.88 21.96 -2.78
C SER A 467 -7.03 22.98 -3.55
N GLU A 468 -6.59 24.06 -2.89
CA GLU A 468 -5.71 25.06 -3.50
C GLU A 468 -4.33 24.47 -3.85
N ALA A 469 -3.77 23.60 -2.99
CA ALA A 469 -2.50 22.93 -3.27
C ALA A 469 -2.59 21.95 -4.45
N LYS A 470 -3.73 21.30 -4.63
CA LYS A 470 -3.99 20.40 -5.78
C LYS A 470 -4.20 21.16 -7.08
N ALA A 471 -4.77 22.37 -7.02
CA ALA A 471 -5.12 23.17 -8.19
C ALA A 471 -3.92 23.87 -8.87
N THR A 472 -2.70 23.76 -8.34
CA THR A 472 -1.51 24.41 -8.89
C THR A 472 -0.32 23.47 -8.99
N SER A 473 0.46 23.60 -10.07
CA SER A 473 1.76 22.93 -10.24
C SER A 473 2.94 23.72 -9.63
N ASP A 474 2.70 24.94 -9.14
CA ASP A 474 3.73 25.77 -8.50
C ASP A 474 4.19 25.12 -7.19
N ARG A 475 5.36 24.52 -7.22
CA ARG A 475 5.93 23.76 -6.11
C ARG A 475 6.10 24.59 -4.83
N PRO A 476 6.69 25.79 -4.83
CA PRO A 476 6.77 26.67 -3.67
C PRO A 476 5.40 26.99 -3.06
N LYS A 477 4.41 27.30 -3.89
CA LYS A 477 3.04 27.58 -3.43
C LYS A 477 2.40 26.35 -2.79
N ARG A 478 2.52 25.16 -3.40
CA ARG A 478 2.04 23.90 -2.81
C ARG A 478 2.69 23.63 -1.45
N GLU A 479 4.01 23.86 -1.36
CA GLU A 479 4.76 23.65 -0.12
C GLU A 479 4.25 24.54 1.02
N ALA A 480 4.00 25.83 0.75
CA ALA A 480 3.44 26.75 1.73
C ALA A 480 2.06 26.30 2.22
N LEU A 481 1.17 25.93 1.30
CA LEU A 481 -0.19 25.44 1.63
C LEU A 481 -0.17 24.16 2.48
N TYR A 482 0.70 23.20 2.13
CA TYR A 482 0.83 21.96 2.93
C TYR A 482 1.48 22.20 4.30
N ARG A 483 2.36 23.18 4.46
CA ARG A 483 2.87 23.56 5.79
C ARG A 483 1.78 24.16 6.66
N GLU A 484 0.95 25.05 6.10
CA GLU A 484 -0.20 25.60 6.81
C GLU A 484 -1.20 24.50 7.20
N ALA A 485 -1.46 23.55 6.31
CA ALA A 485 -2.29 22.38 6.61
C ALA A 485 -1.74 21.52 7.77
N GLN A 486 -0.42 21.31 7.84
CA GLN A 486 0.21 20.59 8.96
C GLN A 486 0.04 21.33 10.29
N GLN A 487 0.23 22.67 10.31
CA GLN A 487 -0.02 23.47 11.48
C GLN A 487 -1.48 23.40 11.92
N MET A 488 -2.42 23.48 10.97
CA MET A 488 -3.84 23.41 11.26
C MET A 488 -4.24 22.04 11.84
N MET A 489 -3.70 20.93 11.31
CA MET A 489 -3.91 19.60 11.88
C MET A 489 -3.35 19.49 13.31
N HIS A 490 -2.18 20.05 13.57
CA HIS A 490 -1.61 20.10 14.90
C HIS A 490 -2.54 20.84 15.86
N ASP A 491 -3.06 22.00 15.48
CA ASP A 491 -3.90 22.82 16.35
C ASP A 491 -5.28 22.20 16.58
N GLN A 492 -5.88 21.59 15.55
CA GLN A 492 -7.21 20.94 15.61
C GLN A 492 -7.17 19.53 16.20
N MET A 493 -6.01 18.89 16.23
CA MET A 493 -5.76 17.57 16.82
C MET A 493 -6.79 16.48 16.41
N PRO A 494 -7.04 16.23 15.12
CA PRO A 494 -7.91 15.12 14.72
C PRO A 494 -7.26 13.76 14.99
N ALA A 495 -5.92 13.72 15.06
CA ALA A 495 -5.15 12.55 15.36
C ALA A 495 -3.80 12.92 16.01
N VAL A 496 -3.28 12.04 16.87
CA VAL A 496 -1.93 12.14 17.43
C VAL A 496 -0.98 11.39 16.52
N MET A 497 -0.04 12.08 15.88
CA MET A 497 1.04 11.44 15.12
C MET A 497 2.00 10.79 16.10
N ILE A 498 2.24 9.48 15.95
CA ILE A 498 3.03 8.68 16.90
C ILE A 498 4.45 8.47 16.39
N ALA A 499 4.58 7.89 15.17
CA ALA A 499 5.88 7.49 14.65
C ALA A 499 5.98 7.55 13.14
N HIS A 500 7.19 7.86 12.67
CA HIS A 500 7.70 7.50 11.35
C HIS A 500 8.68 6.35 11.51
N SER A 501 8.69 5.37 10.59
CA SER A 501 9.53 4.20 10.77
C SER A 501 10.47 3.94 9.59
N THR A 502 11.54 3.20 9.89
CA THR A 502 12.40 2.56 8.89
C THR A 502 11.81 1.20 8.56
N ILE A 503 11.70 0.90 7.27
CA ILE A 503 11.34 -0.42 6.77
C ILE A 503 12.57 -1.31 6.87
N PHE A 504 12.42 -2.49 7.44
CA PHE A 504 13.45 -3.54 7.47
C PHE A 504 12.91 -4.79 6.81
N GLU A 505 13.72 -5.36 5.92
CA GLU A 505 13.41 -6.61 5.22
C GLU A 505 14.62 -7.53 5.22
N PRO A 506 14.60 -8.59 6.03
CA PRO A 506 15.63 -9.61 5.99
C PRO A 506 15.43 -10.50 4.76
N VAL A 507 16.50 -10.66 4.00
CA VAL A 507 16.55 -11.35 2.71
C VAL A 507 17.69 -12.34 2.72
N ARG A 508 17.49 -13.55 2.18
CA ARG A 508 18.57 -14.55 2.02
C ARG A 508 19.65 -14.03 1.07
N LYS A 509 20.92 -14.28 1.36
CA LYS A 509 22.06 -13.80 0.55
C LYS A 509 22.12 -14.32 -0.89
N ASN A 510 21.44 -15.41 -1.17
CA ASN A 510 21.33 -15.93 -2.53
C ASN A 510 20.29 -15.17 -3.39
N VAL A 511 19.47 -14.30 -2.80
CA VAL A 511 18.56 -13.41 -3.53
C VAL A 511 19.34 -12.23 -4.08
N THR A 512 19.16 -11.94 -5.36
CA THR A 512 19.75 -10.78 -6.04
C THR A 512 18.68 -9.96 -6.74
N GLY A 513 18.92 -8.67 -6.95
CA GLY A 513 17.98 -7.77 -7.64
C GLY A 513 16.74 -7.42 -6.83
N TYR A 514 16.65 -7.81 -5.55
CA TYR A 514 15.61 -7.34 -4.65
C TYR A 514 15.99 -5.97 -4.08
N GLU A 515 15.01 -5.06 -4.04
CA GLU A 515 15.16 -3.72 -3.46
C GLU A 515 14.00 -3.44 -2.52
N VAL A 516 14.29 -2.83 -1.36
CA VAL A 516 13.24 -2.34 -0.45
C VAL A 516 12.54 -1.14 -1.09
N ASP A 517 11.24 -1.24 -1.23
CA ASP A 517 10.41 -0.19 -1.81
C ASP A 517 9.98 0.81 -0.73
N PRO A 518 10.12 2.15 -0.93
CA PRO A 518 9.76 3.15 0.07
C PRO A 518 8.25 3.23 0.32
N PHE A 519 7.44 2.73 -0.60
CA PHE A 519 5.98 2.60 -0.47
C PHE A 519 5.55 1.29 0.20
N GLY A 520 6.53 0.45 0.63
CA GLY A 520 6.25 -0.82 1.30
C GLY A 520 5.68 -1.92 0.39
N LYS A 521 5.92 -1.84 -0.92
CA LYS A 521 5.58 -2.90 -1.89
C LYS A 521 6.69 -3.94 -1.95
N HIS A 522 6.33 -5.20 -2.22
CA HIS A 522 7.30 -6.29 -2.41
C HIS A 522 7.36 -6.66 -3.89
N ILE A 523 8.39 -6.16 -4.59
CA ILE A 523 8.53 -6.24 -6.05
C ILE A 523 9.54 -7.33 -6.42
N PHE A 524 9.13 -8.34 -7.17
CA PHE A 524 9.95 -9.51 -7.49
C PHE A 524 10.32 -9.64 -8.98
N TYR A 525 9.96 -8.69 -9.83
CA TYR A 525 10.17 -8.80 -11.28
C TYR A 525 11.66 -8.97 -11.66
N GLN A 526 12.56 -8.19 -11.03
CA GLN A 526 13.99 -8.21 -11.34
C GLN A 526 14.79 -9.20 -10.48
N VAL A 527 14.09 -9.90 -9.57
CA VAL A 527 14.73 -10.79 -8.60
C VAL A 527 15.21 -12.07 -9.26
N ASP A 528 16.39 -12.55 -8.82
CA ASP A 528 16.99 -13.80 -9.21
C ASP A 528 17.57 -14.53 -8.00
N LEU A 529 17.78 -15.83 -8.13
CA LEU A 529 18.41 -16.67 -7.12
C LEU A 529 19.78 -17.13 -7.60
N LYS A 530 20.84 -16.76 -6.87
CA LYS A 530 22.16 -17.37 -7.08
C LYS A 530 22.10 -18.85 -6.76
N LYS A 531 22.67 -19.66 -7.65
CA LYS A 531 22.83 -21.11 -7.47
C LYS A 531 23.91 -21.44 -6.45
#